data_f5d5e3f924b06246f0ecd0e31c0cab6c
#
_entry.id   f5d5e3f924b06246f0ecd0e31c0cab6c
#
_cell.length_a   1.000
_cell.length_b   1.000
_cell.length_c   1.000
_cell.angle_alpha   90.00
_cell.angle_beta   90.00
_cell.angle_gamma   90.00
#
_symmetry.space_group_name_H-M   'P 1'
#
loop_
_entity.id
_entity.type
_entity.pdbx_description
1 polymer ?
#
loop_
_entity_poly.entity_id
_entity_poly.type
_entity_poly.pdbx_seq_one_letter_code
_entity_poly.pdbx_strand_id
1 'polypeptide(L)'
;MTPFLAAFLLLGPPAASPQRPPAPAQVYARVRPALVQVLAPGGFRGLPSRGSGIVVSPSGLVLTFDTAVFEEGQVRAALPGGREVPVRVAARAPSLGAALLQLPGKGPFPFVKLPPKGWKPGPGLPVLQVSYPFRISGPGDPPSAFFGVVKARLRLDLRLKLRNFPLQCPVLLSDTPSNPGAQGGGIFDMEGRLAGMVGRAVEAVETNTYVNYAVPVDVLREFVESAGKKVPSVPSSSAARRRTPPPFLGIRLLDMGFHSSPPAYIDKVIPRSPAARAGLRPDDLVLEIDGKPVRTCAEFKKVLEGLVPGKPVLLVFKRKREIRKVRITPAPGREVKR
;
A
#
# COMPACT_ATOMS: atom_id res chain seq x y z
N MET A 1 81.55 -22.22 -23.65
CA MET A 1 80.61 -21.18 -24.10
C MET A 1 79.23 -21.74 -23.90
N THR A 2 78.56 -21.38 -22.80
CA THR A 2 77.19 -21.82 -22.45
C THR A 2 76.24 -20.62 -22.70
N PRO A 3 75.16 -20.76 -23.48
CA PRO A 3 74.24 -19.65 -23.70
C PRO A 3 73.29 -19.54 -22.52
N PHE A 4 73.21 -18.33 -21.93
CA PHE A 4 72.18 -17.91 -20.97
C PHE A 4 70.85 -17.78 -21.68
N LEU A 5 69.87 -18.59 -21.33
CA LEU A 5 68.49 -18.47 -21.75
C LEU A 5 67.80 -17.45 -20.86
N ALA A 6 67.50 -16.26 -21.37
CA ALA A 6 66.71 -15.26 -20.66
C ALA A 6 65.22 -15.62 -20.73
N ALA A 7 64.66 -16.04 -19.59
CA ALA A 7 63.21 -16.24 -19.47
C ALA A 7 62.49 -14.90 -19.34
N PHE A 8 61.80 -14.46 -20.37
CA PHE A 8 60.88 -13.33 -20.30
C PHE A 8 59.60 -13.76 -19.56
N LEU A 9 59.48 -13.34 -18.31
CA LEU A 9 58.22 -13.40 -17.57
C LEU A 9 57.23 -12.40 -18.22
N LEU A 10 56.27 -12.91 -18.98
CA LEU A 10 55.10 -12.15 -19.42
C LEU A 10 54.20 -11.88 -18.19
N LEU A 11 54.36 -10.71 -17.59
CA LEU A 11 53.38 -10.18 -16.63
C LEU A 11 52.05 -9.95 -17.38
N GLY A 12 51.08 -10.79 -17.17
CA GLY A 12 49.70 -10.57 -17.64
C GLY A 12 49.17 -9.24 -17.10
N PRO A 13 48.15 -8.64 -17.77
CA PRO A 13 47.57 -7.39 -17.31
C PRO A 13 47.09 -7.54 -15.87
N PRO A 14 47.27 -6.50 -15.01
CA PRO A 14 46.84 -6.56 -13.62
C PRO A 14 45.35 -6.86 -13.56
N ALA A 15 44.98 -7.86 -12.77
CA ALA A 15 43.58 -8.22 -12.53
C ALA A 15 42.84 -6.95 -12.05
N ALA A 16 41.74 -6.62 -12.72
CA ALA A 16 40.91 -5.48 -12.35
C ALA A 16 40.57 -5.57 -10.85
N SER A 17 40.94 -4.58 -10.09
CA SER A 17 40.61 -4.52 -8.67
C SER A 17 39.11 -4.70 -8.50
N PRO A 18 38.64 -5.54 -7.58
CA PRO A 18 37.20 -5.71 -7.35
C PRO A 18 36.59 -4.34 -7.00
N GLN A 19 35.71 -3.86 -7.88
CA GLN A 19 35.05 -2.59 -7.67
C GLN A 19 34.24 -2.67 -6.35
N ARG A 20 34.58 -1.83 -5.41
CA ARG A 20 33.86 -1.73 -4.15
C ARG A 20 32.40 -1.38 -4.44
N PRO A 21 31.40 -2.12 -3.88
CA PRO A 21 30.00 -1.80 -4.12
C PRO A 21 29.71 -0.34 -3.73
N PRO A 22 28.81 0.36 -4.44
CA PRO A 22 28.46 1.73 -4.14
C PRO A 22 28.01 1.89 -2.68
N ALA A 23 28.38 2.98 -2.03
CA ALA A 23 27.93 3.28 -0.67
C ALA A 23 26.40 3.51 -0.68
N PRO A 24 25.66 3.17 0.40
CA PRO A 24 24.22 3.40 0.50
C PRO A 24 23.80 4.84 0.16
N ALA A 25 24.58 5.83 0.53
CA ALA A 25 24.34 7.23 0.18
C ALA A 25 24.33 7.50 -1.33
N GLN A 26 25.17 6.81 -2.09
CA GLN A 26 25.21 6.93 -3.56
C GLN A 26 23.99 6.28 -4.19
N VAL A 27 23.55 5.13 -3.69
CA VAL A 27 22.30 4.49 -4.11
C VAL A 27 21.12 5.40 -3.81
N TYR A 28 21.05 5.95 -2.61
CA TYR A 28 20.00 6.90 -2.22
C TYR A 28 19.95 8.11 -3.16
N ALA A 29 21.08 8.76 -3.40
CA ALA A 29 21.14 9.93 -4.28
C ALA A 29 20.63 9.61 -5.71
N ARG A 30 20.90 8.40 -6.20
CA ARG A 30 20.47 7.93 -7.52
C ARG A 30 18.97 7.66 -7.60
N VAL A 31 18.37 7.02 -6.59
CA VAL A 31 16.98 6.55 -6.66
C VAL A 31 15.96 7.56 -6.13
N ARG A 32 16.36 8.42 -5.17
CA ARG A 32 15.44 9.38 -4.52
C ARG A 32 14.66 10.28 -5.48
N PRO A 33 15.21 10.73 -6.65
CA PRO A 33 14.47 11.61 -7.56
C PRO A 33 13.24 10.92 -8.19
N ALA A 34 13.21 9.58 -8.19
CA ALA A 34 12.09 8.80 -8.69
C ALA A 34 11.07 8.41 -7.61
N LEU A 35 11.27 8.82 -6.35
CA LEU A 35 10.32 8.57 -5.27
C LEU A 35 9.33 9.72 -5.15
N VAL A 36 8.05 9.38 -5.00
CA VAL A 36 6.98 10.35 -4.79
C VAL A 36 6.18 9.97 -3.55
N GLN A 37 5.62 10.98 -2.88
CA GLN A 37 4.65 10.75 -1.83
C GLN A 37 3.27 10.64 -2.44
N VAL A 38 2.52 9.58 -2.13
CA VAL A 38 1.15 9.38 -2.60
C VAL A 38 0.20 9.86 -1.51
N LEU A 39 -0.66 10.80 -1.87
CA LEU A 39 -1.63 11.44 -1.00
C LEU A 39 -3.03 11.05 -1.46
N ALA A 40 -3.83 10.49 -0.57
CA ALA A 40 -5.20 10.12 -0.87
C ALA A 40 -6.16 10.69 0.20
N PRO A 41 -7.40 11.06 -0.15
CA PRO A 41 -8.39 11.48 0.83
C PRO A 41 -8.78 10.29 1.71
N GLY A 42 -9.17 10.56 2.95
CA GLY A 42 -9.66 9.53 3.85
C GLY A 42 -8.56 8.88 4.68
N GLY A 43 -8.14 9.55 5.72
CA GLY A 43 -7.30 9.03 6.78
C GLY A 43 -7.99 9.17 8.13
N PHE A 44 -7.28 8.76 9.19
CA PHE A 44 -7.71 8.96 10.56
C PHE A 44 -7.97 10.45 10.84
N ARG A 45 -9.12 10.80 11.42
CA ARG A 45 -9.53 12.17 11.77
C ARG A 45 -9.52 13.18 10.62
N GLY A 46 -9.82 12.74 9.39
CA GLY A 46 -9.81 13.63 8.22
C GLY A 46 -8.41 13.97 7.68
N LEU A 47 -7.35 13.42 8.27
CA LEU A 47 -6.00 13.55 7.74
C LEU A 47 -5.87 12.73 6.45
N PRO A 48 -5.18 13.24 5.43
CA PRO A 48 -4.98 12.50 4.19
C PRO A 48 -4.18 11.21 4.46
N SER A 49 -4.60 10.12 3.84
CA SER A 49 -3.79 8.90 3.82
C SER A 49 -2.52 9.16 3.01
N ARG A 50 -1.37 8.85 3.57
CA ARG A 50 -0.07 9.03 2.93
C ARG A 50 0.60 7.69 2.71
N GLY A 51 1.22 7.54 1.54
CA GLY A 51 2.00 6.39 1.16
C GLY A 51 3.17 6.81 0.30
N SER A 52 3.93 5.86 -0.18
CA SER A 52 5.06 6.05 -1.08
C SER A 52 4.71 5.56 -2.48
N GLY A 53 5.45 6.04 -3.49
CA GLY A 53 5.37 5.56 -4.86
C GLY A 53 6.71 5.66 -5.55
N ILE A 54 6.92 4.83 -6.55
CA ILE A 54 8.14 4.75 -7.36
C ILE A 54 7.79 5.07 -8.79
N VAL A 55 8.37 6.10 -9.38
CA VAL A 55 8.23 6.36 -10.81
C VAL A 55 9.02 5.29 -11.58
N VAL A 56 8.34 4.50 -12.39
CA VAL A 56 8.91 3.34 -13.10
C VAL A 56 8.94 3.53 -14.63
N SER A 57 8.54 4.68 -15.12
CA SER A 57 8.66 5.04 -16.55
C SER A 57 8.92 6.52 -16.75
N PRO A 58 9.58 6.91 -17.86
CA PRO A 58 9.79 8.33 -18.19
C PRO A 58 8.48 9.08 -18.48
N SER A 59 7.40 8.37 -18.80
CA SER A 59 6.06 8.94 -18.99
C SER A 59 5.34 9.25 -17.69
N GLY A 60 5.95 8.96 -16.52
CA GLY A 60 5.38 9.25 -15.21
C GLY A 60 4.42 8.18 -14.68
N LEU A 61 4.65 6.91 -15.02
CA LEU A 61 3.94 5.80 -14.39
C LEU A 61 4.53 5.54 -13.02
N VAL A 62 3.69 5.59 -11.98
CA VAL A 62 4.06 5.42 -10.57
C VAL A 62 3.55 4.08 -10.07
N LEU A 63 4.45 3.22 -9.63
CA LEU A 63 4.12 1.99 -8.91
C LEU A 63 3.93 2.31 -7.43
N THR A 64 2.82 1.88 -6.84
CA THR A 64 2.50 2.08 -5.42
C THR A 64 1.71 0.89 -4.88
N PHE A 65 1.55 0.84 -3.56
CA PHE A 65 0.74 -0.18 -2.91
C PHE A 65 -0.76 0.10 -3.12
N ASP A 66 -1.51 -0.95 -3.52
CA ASP A 66 -2.96 -0.83 -3.74
C ASP A 66 -3.73 -0.67 -2.43
N THR A 67 -4.55 0.37 -2.35
CA THR A 67 -5.38 0.66 -1.19
C THR A 67 -6.81 0.97 -1.60
N ALA A 68 -7.79 0.60 -0.77
CA ALA A 68 -9.20 0.92 -1.01
C ALA A 68 -9.48 2.43 -1.09
N VAL A 69 -8.59 3.24 -0.53
CA VAL A 69 -8.72 4.71 -0.52
C VAL A 69 -8.66 5.31 -1.92
N PHE A 70 -8.12 4.59 -2.92
CA PHE A 70 -8.11 5.04 -4.32
C PHE A 70 -9.51 5.07 -4.96
N GLU A 71 -10.51 4.50 -4.30
CA GLU A 71 -11.91 4.49 -4.77
C GLU A 71 -12.71 5.71 -4.29
N GLU A 72 -12.23 6.41 -3.25
CA GLU A 72 -13.05 7.39 -2.51
C GLU A 72 -12.78 8.85 -2.88
N GLY A 73 -11.84 9.17 -3.77
CA GLY A 73 -11.55 10.57 -4.07
C GLY A 73 -10.32 10.84 -4.92
N GLN A 74 -9.96 12.11 -5.02
CA GLN A 74 -8.83 12.57 -5.81
C GLN A 74 -7.50 12.18 -5.15
N VAL A 75 -6.79 11.25 -5.78
CA VAL A 75 -5.42 10.89 -5.41
C VAL A 75 -4.47 11.96 -5.96
N ARG A 76 -3.49 12.33 -5.17
CA ARG A 76 -2.44 13.29 -5.54
C ARG A 76 -1.07 12.64 -5.32
N ALA A 77 -0.08 13.12 -6.04
CA ALA A 77 1.32 12.81 -5.78
C ALA A 77 2.07 14.09 -5.44
N ALA A 78 2.85 14.07 -4.35
CA ALA A 78 3.84 15.11 -4.10
C ALA A 78 5.16 14.67 -4.74
N LEU A 79 5.63 15.45 -5.70
CA LEU A 79 6.89 15.24 -6.41
C LEU A 79 8.06 15.74 -5.56
N PRO A 80 9.29 15.29 -5.83
CA PRO A 80 10.47 15.93 -5.26
C PRO A 80 10.42 17.46 -5.44
N GLY A 81 10.68 18.19 -4.35
CA GLY A 81 10.51 19.66 -4.34
C GLY A 81 9.12 20.14 -3.93
N GLY A 82 8.20 19.25 -3.53
CA GLY A 82 6.94 19.59 -2.84
C GLY A 82 5.75 19.90 -3.74
N ARG A 83 5.93 19.94 -5.05
CA ARG A 83 4.81 20.16 -5.96
C ARG A 83 3.82 19.01 -5.93
N GLU A 84 2.60 19.26 -5.49
CA GLU A 84 1.51 18.30 -5.51
C GLU A 84 0.75 18.36 -6.84
N VAL A 85 0.53 17.19 -7.43
CA VAL A 85 -0.22 17.06 -8.70
C VAL A 85 -1.33 16.01 -8.54
N PRO A 86 -2.50 16.20 -9.15
CA PRO A 86 -3.51 15.16 -9.21
C PRO A 86 -3.01 14.01 -10.08
N VAL A 87 -3.28 12.78 -9.67
CA VAL A 87 -2.90 11.58 -10.44
C VAL A 87 -4.12 10.74 -10.75
N ARG A 88 -4.06 10.00 -11.84
CA ARG A 88 -5.09 9.07 -12.26
C ARG A 88 -4.65 7.64 -11.95
N VAL A 89 -5.55 6.82 -11.40
CA VAL A 89 -5.31 5.37 -11.28
C VAL A 89 -5.33 4.77 -12.68
N ALA A 90 -4.19 4.27 -13.14
CA ALA A 90 -4.04 3.67 -14.46
C ALA A 90 -4.40 2.18 -14.44
N ALA A 91 -3.99 1.45 -13.41
CA ALA A 91 -4.28 0.02 -13.25
C ALA A 91 -4.19 -0.39 -11.79
N ARG A 92 -4.85 -1.50 -11.42
CA ARG A 92 -4.79 -2.12 -10.10
C ARG A 92 -4.60 -3.62 -10.22
N ALA A 93 -3.79 -4.20 -9.33
CA ALA A 93 -3.56 -5.63 -9.19
C ALA A 93 -3.68 -6.04 -7.71
N PRO A 94 -4.90 -6.17 -7.18
CA PRO A 94 -5.13 -6.48 -5.77
C PRO A 94 -4.44 -7.77 -5.30
N SER A 95 -4.33 -8.79 -6.15
CA SER A 95 -3.62 -10.04 -5.86
C SER A 95 -2.11 -9.86 -5.67
N LEU A 96 -1.54 -8.77 -6.19
CA LEU A 96 -0.16 -8.35 -6.01
C LEU A 96 -0.03 -7.23 -4.96
N GLY A 97 -1.14 -6.70 -4.44
CA GLY A 97 -1.18 -5.51 -3.61
C GLY A 97 -0.61 -4.28 -4.31
N ALA A 98 -0.71 -4.20 -5.63
CA ALA A 98 -0.06 -3.17 -6.44
C ALA A 98 -1.07 -2.32 -7.21
N ALA A 99 -0.78 -1.03 -7.35
CA ALA A 99 -1.48 -0.11 -8.22
C ALA A 99 -0.48 0.72 -9.04
N LEU A 100 -0.92 1.15 -10.21
CA LEU A 100 -0.20 2.07 -11.06
C LEU A 100 -0.98 3.37 -11.17
N LEU A 101 -0.29 4.47 -10.90
CA LEU A 101 -0.83 5.82 -11.04
C LEU A 101 -0.12 6.53 -12.19
N GLN A 102 -0.83 7.41 -12.89
CA GLN A 102 -0.27 8.21 -13.97
C GLN A 102 -0.12 9.66 -13.51
N LEU A 103 1.11 10.18 -13.53
CA LEU A 103 1.42 11.59 -13.35
C LEU A 103 0.92 12.41 -14.57
N PRO A 104 0.44 13.62 -14.35
CA PRO A 104 0.09 14.54 -15.46
C PRO A 104 1.36 15.13 -16.09
N GLY A 105 1.28 15.47 -17.37
CA GLY A 105 2.36 16.13 -18.13
C GLY A 105 3.07 15.19 -19.11
N LYS A 106 3.95 15.79 -19.91
CA LYS A 106 4.62 15.07 -21.03
C LYS A 106 5.97 14.44 -20.66
N GLY A 107 6.44 14.53 -19.41
CA GLY A 107 7.78 14.04 -19.02
C GLY A 107 8.95 14.75 -19.73
N PRO A 108 10.17 14.19 -19.73
CA PRO A 108 10.51 12.97 -19.02
C PRO A 108 10.58 13.15 -17.50
N PHE A 109 10.02 12.21 -16.76
CA PHE A 109 10.14 12.17 -15.30
C PHE A 109 11.39 11.38 -14.91
N PRO A 110 12.09 11.73 -13.80
CA PRO A 110 13.06 10.83 -13.19
C PRO A 110 12.38 9.50 -12.84
N PHE A 111 12.99 8.39 -13.23
CA PHE A 111 12.39 7.07 -13.03
C PHE A 111 13.44 6.01 -12.73
N VAL A 112 13.03 4.93 -12.07
CA VAL A 112 13.83 3.74 -11.84
C VAL A 112 13.60 2.75 -12.96
N LYS A 113 14.67 2.33 -13.64
CA LYS A 113 14.61 1.25 -14.62
C LYS A 113 14.37 -0.08 -13.92
N LEU A 114 13.47 -0.89 -14.47
CA LEU A 114 13.33 -2.27 -14.02
C LEU A 114 14.62 -3.05 -14.30
N PRO A 115 15.07 -3.94 -13.41
CA PRO A 115 16.26 -4.76 -13.65
C PRO A 115 16.09 -5.66 -14.87
N PRO A 116 17.13 -6.31 -15.39
CA PRO A 116 17.03 -7.24 -16.54
C PRO A 116 15.97 -8.32 -16.30
N LYS A 117 15.34 -8.80 -17.40
CA LYS A 117 14.41 -9.95 -17.32
C LYS A 117 15.17 -11.17 -16.78
N GLY A 118 14.50 -11.94 -15.91
CA GLY A 118 15.11 -13.10 -15.27
C GLY A 118 15.88 -12.80 -13.97
N TRP A 119 16.24 -11.54 -13.71
CA TRP A 119 16.84 -11.20 -12.42
C TRP A 119 15.81 -11.33 -11.28
N LYS A 120 16.18 -12.09 -10.25
CA LYS A 120 15.32 -12.41 -9.12
C LYS A 120 16.03 -12.08 -7.81
N PRO A 121 15.51 -11.14 -7.00
CA PRO A 121 16.07 -10.88 -5.68
C PRO A 121 15.81 -12.07 -4.75
N GLY A 122 16.78 -12.37 -3.90
CA GLY A 122 16.73 -13.50 -2.97
C GLY A 122 17.44 -13.24 -1.64
N PRO A 123 17.47 -14.24 -0.75
CA PRO A 123 18.11 -14.13 0.56
C PRO A 123 19.59 -13.74 0.46
N GLY A 124 20.04 -12.94 1.42
CA GLY A 124 21.42 -12.42 1.48
C GLY A 124 21.66 -11.17 0.65
N LEU A 125 20.70 -10.72 -0.19
CA LEU A 125 20.85 -9.50 -0.97
C LEU A 125 20.83 -8.27 -0.05
N PRO A 126 21.92 -7.46 0.00
CA PRO A 126 21.90 -6.17 0.68
C PRO A 126 20.97 -5.21 -0.04
N VAL A 127 20.13 -4.49 0.70
CA VAL A 127 19.13 -3.59 0.13
C VAL A 127 19.08 -2.25 0.86
N LEU A 128 18.74 -1.21 0.11
CA LEU A 128 18.37 0.10 0.62
C LEU A 128 16.88 0.31 0.36
N GLN A 129 16.10 0.38 1.42
CA GLN A 129 14.70 0.82 1.34
C GLN A 129 14.65 2.33 1.27
N VAL A 130 13.88 2.87 0.30
CA VAL A 130 13.60 4.32 0.19
C VAL A 130 12.11 4.54 0.15
N SER A 131 11.59 5.30 1.12
CA SER A 131 10.14 5.46 1.34
C SER A 131 9.83 6.69 2.20
N TYR A 132 8.55 7.02 2.36
CA TYR A 132 8.05 8.08 3.24
C TYR A 132 7.33 7.48 4.47
N PRO A 133 8.09 7.00 5.48
CA PRO A 133 7.50 6.34 6.64
C PRO A 133 6.79 7.33 7.58
N PHE A 134 5.99 6.77 8.50
CA PHE A 134 5.33 7.45 9.63
C PHE A 134 4.29 8.51 9.29
N ARG A 135 4.10 8.84 8.01
CA ARG A 135 3.18 9.90 7.55
C ARG A 135 3.48 11.29 8.15
N ILE A 136 4.71 11.52 8.61
CA ILE A 136 5.15 12.77 9.24
C ILE A 136 5.84 13.73 8.27
N SER A 137 6.36 13.21 7.15
CA SER A 137 7.01 14.04 6.13
C SER A 137 6.01 14.95 5.44
N GLY A 138 6.33 16.23 5.32
CA GLY A 138 5.59 17.19 4.53
C GLY A 138 5.76 16.98 3.03
N PRO A 139 4.91 17.63 2.19
CA PRO A 139 5.17 17.71 0.77
C PRO A 139 6.53 18.38 0.52
N GLY A 140 7.42 17.69 -0.20
CA GLY A 140 8.76 18.20 -0.51
C GLY A 140 9.87 17.72 0.42
N ASP A 141 9.56 17.15 1.56
CA ASP A 141 10.56 16.49 2.37
C ASP A 141 11.20 15.33 1.61
N PRO A 142 12.50 15.05 1.81
CA PRO A 142 13.15 13.91 1.19
C PRO A 142 12.62 12.60 1.77
N PRO A 143 12.58 11.50 0.99
CA PRO A 143 12.25 10.19 1.51
C PRO A 143 13.34 9.71 2.50
N SER A 144 12.95 8.89 3.46
CA SER A 144 13.87 8.21 4.38
C SER A 144 14.50 7.00 3.72
N ALA A 145 15.72 6.66 4.15
CA ALA A 145 16.46 5.48 3.73
C ALA A 145 16.75 4.55 4.91
N PHE A 146 16.57 3.23 4.69
CA PHE A 146 16.90 2.19 5.66
C PHE A 146 17.74 1.13 4.96
N PHE A 147 18.94 0.89 5.47
CA PHE A 147 19.80 -0.17 4.97
C PHE A 147 19.45 -1.47 5.69
N GLY A 148 19.43 -2.57 4.94
CA GLY A 148 19.13 -3.89 5.47
C GLY A 148 19.43 -5.01 4.47
N VAL A 149 18.87 -6.18 4.71
CA VAL A 149 19.11 -7.39 3.93
C VAL A 149 17.78 -8.12 3.64
N VAL A 150 17.68 -8.74 2.48
CA VAL A 150 16.62 -9.71 2.19
C VAL A 150 16.91 -10.98 2.99
N LYS A 151 16.01 -11.33 3.92
CA LYS A 151 16.16 -12.51 4.80
C LYS A 151 15.63 -13.78 4.16
N ALA A 152 14.52 -13.68 3.44
CA ALA A 152 13.85 -14.82 2.81
C ALA A 152 13.03 -14.40 1.60
N ARG A 153 12.77 -15.34 0.71
CA ARG A 153 11.77 -15.25 -0.34
C ARG A 153 10.81 -16.42 -0.22
N LEU A 154 9.56 -16.16 0.10
CA LEU A 154 8.56 -17.19 0.38
C LEU A 154 7.14 -16.71 0.08
N ARG A 155 6.18 -17.64 0.10
CA ARG A 155 4.75 -17.29 0.16
C ARG A 155 4.35 -17.24 1.63
N LEU A 156 3.69 -16.17 2.05
CA LEU A 156 3.15 -16.09 3.40
C LEU A 156 1.98 -17.07 3.53
N ASP A 157 2.01 -17.93 4.54
CA ASP A 157 0.90 -18.83 4.83
C ASP A 157 -0.25 -18.04 5.48
N LEU A 158 -1.35 -17.94 4.77
CA LEU A 158 -2.55 -17.21 5.20
C LEU A 158 -3.30 -17.87 6.37
N ARG A 159 -2.94 -19.13 6.73
CA ARG A 159 -3.54 -19.83 7.89
C ARG A 159 -3.12 -19.22 9.24
N LEU A 160 -2.10 -18.38 9.26
CA LEU A 160 -1.66 -17.60 10.42
C LEU A 160 -2.61 -16.42 10.72
N LYS A 161 -3.93 -16.56 10.62
CA LYS A 161 -4.95 -15.55 10.99
C LYS A 161 -4.59 -14.10 10.62
N LEU A 162 -3.74 -13.91 9.60
CA LEU A 162 -3.43 -12.61 9.02
C LEU A 162 -4.68 -12.12 8.29
N ARG A 163 -5.67 -11.63 9.04
CA ARG A 163 -6.88 -11.06 8.48
C ARG A 163 -6.48 -9.93 7.53
N ASN A 164 -6.86 -10.06 6.26
CA ASN A 164 -6.65 -9.08 5.18
C ASN A 164 -5.25 -9.07 4.53
N PHE A 165 -4.60 -10.22 4.38
CA PHE A 165 -3.45 -10.32 3.51
C PHE A 165 -3.93 -10.77 2.10
N PRO A 166 -4.15 -9.84 1.14
CA PRO A 166 -4.75 -10.18 -0.15
C PRO A 166 -3.75 -10.81 -1.13
N LEU A 167 -2.46 -10.87 -0.76
CA LEU A 167 -1.40 -11.25 -1.68
C LEU A 167 -1.39 -12.76 -1.96
N GLN A 168 -1.39 -13.09 -3.24
CA GLN A 168 -1.29 -14.48 -3.73
C GLN A 168 0.04 -14.76 -4.39
N CYS A 169 1.05 -13.94 -4.16
CA CYS A 169 2.37 -14.02 -4.75
C CYS A 169 3.47 -14.25 -3.70
N PRO A 170 4.68 -14.70 -4.13
CA PRO A 170 5.84 -14.69 -3.26
C PRO A 170 6.18 -13.28 -2.78
N VAL A 171 6.75 -13.16 -1.59
CA VAL A 171 7.26 -11.91 -1.02
C VAL A 171 8.72 -12.05 -0.61
N LEU A 172 9.40 -10.93 -0.50
CA LEU A 172 10.72 -10.82 0.13
C LEU A 172 10.51 -10.38 1.57
N LEU A 173 10.99 -11.13 2.53
CA LEU A 173 11.11 -10.68 3.90
C LEU A 173 12.43 -9.92 4.04
N SER A 174 12.40 -8.77 4.70
CA SER A 174 13.59 -7.97 5.00
C SER A 174 13.57 -7.51 6.46
N ASP A 175 14.69 -6.99 6.92
CA ASP A 175 14.79 -6.29 8.21
C ASP A 175 14.51 -4.79 8.09
N THR A 176 14.32 -4.28 6.87
CA THR A 176 13.90 -2.89 6.66
C THR A 176 12.43 -2.70 7.07
N PRO A 177 12.10 -1.61 7.79
CA PRO A 177 10.79 -1.46 8.42
C PRO A 177 9.67 -1.09 7.44
N SER A 178 8.53 -1.80 7.53
CA SER A 178 7.30 -1.47 6.79
C SER A 178 6.37 -0.56 7.62
N ASN A 179 6.89 0.57 8.10
CA ASN A 179 6.13 1.52 8.89
C ASN A 179 4.99 2.16 8.07
N PRO A 180 3.92 2.66 8.72
CA PRO A 180 2.85 3.38 8.06
C PRO A 180 3.37 4.52 7.18
N GLY A 181 2.99 4.55 5.90
CA GLY A 181 3.52 5.48 4.91
C GLY A 181 4.64 4.90 4.04
N ALA A 182 5.37 3.91 4.51
CA ALA A 182 6.44 3.26 3.73
C ALA A 182 5.90 2.40 2.57
N GLN A 183 4.66 1.89 2.70
CA GLN A 183 4.05 1.05 1.67
C GLN A 183 4.04 1.76 0.30
N GLY A 184 4.43 1.03 -0.73
CA GLY A 184 4.59 1.55 -2.09
C GLY A 184 5.97 2.17 -2.36
N GLY A 185 6.84 2.30 -1.35
CA GLY A 185 8.25 2.63 -1.53
C GLY A 185 9.04 1.46 -2.13
N GLY A 186 10.31 1.69 -2.44
CA GLY A 186 11.18 0.69 -3.05
C GLY A 186 12.23 0.13 -2.10
N ILE A 187 12.54 -1.15 -2.27
CA ILE A 187 13.82 -1.72 -1.84
C ILE A 187 14.71 -1.87 -3.05
N PHE A 188 15.92 -1.37 -2.96
CA PHE A 188 16.89 -1.31 -4.05
C PHE A 188 18.16 -2.08 -3.64
N ASP A 189 18.76 -2.79 -4.58
CA ASP A 189 20.10 -3.35 -4.34
C ASP A 189 21.20 -2.26 -4.34
N MET A 190 22.43 -2.65 -4.11
CA MET A 190 23.52 -1.70 -4.02
C MET A 190 23.93 -1.09 -5.37
N GLU A 191 23.42 -1.64 -6.51
CA GLU A 191 23.53 -1.01 -7.83
C GLU A 191 22.37 -0.07 -8.15
N GLY A 192 21.40 0.08 -7.23
CA GLY A 192 20.21 0.92 -7.40
C GLY A 192 19.13 0.28 -8.26
N ARG A 193 19.18 -1.04 -8.50
CA ARG A 193 18.13 -1.77 -9.18
C ARG A 193 16.97 -2.04 -8.22
N LEU A 194 15.74 -1.86 -8.67
CA LEU A 194 14.57 -2.15 -7.87
C LEU A 194 14.49 -3.65 -7.58
N ALA A 195 14.58 -4.04 -6.30
CA ALA A 195 14.42 -5.42 -5.86
C ALA A 195 12.94 -5.73 -5.56
N GLY A 196 12.18 -4.76 -5.06
CA GLY A 196 10.77 -4.94 -4.79
C GLY A 196 10.09 -3.68 -4.28
N MET A 197 8.76 -3.73 -4.22
CA MET A 197 7.91 -2.69 -3.66
C MET A 197 7.56 -3.02 -2.21
N VAL A 198 7.81 -2.08 -1.29
CA VAL A 198 7.48 -2.22 0.14
C VAL A 198 5.99 -2.45 0.32
N GLY A 199 5.65 -3.50 1.05
CA GLY A 199 4.28 -3.85 1.40
C GLY A 199 3.77 -3.11 2.64
N ARG A 200 2.57 -3.47 3.08
CA ARG A 200 2.02 -2.99 4.36
C ARG A 200 2.72 -3.68 5.53
N ALA A 201 2.76 -2.99 6.66
CA ALA A 201 3.06 -3.67 7.92
C ALA A 201 2.02 -4.77 8.18
N VAL A 202 2.46 -5.97 8.47
CA VAL A 202 1.64 -7.11 8.85
C VAL A 202 1.98 -7.48 10.28
N GLU A 203 0.97 -7.48 11.14
CA GLU A 203 1.10 -7.86 12.52
C GLU A 203 0.69 -9.32 12.70
N ALA A 204 1.57 -10.12 13.27
CA ALA A 204 1.25 -11.45 13.76
C ALA A 204 0.68 -11.31 15.18
N VAL A 205 -0.64 -11.30 15.30
CA VAL A 205 -1.36 -11.01 16.56
C VAL A 205 -0.98 -12.00 17.67
N GLU A 206 -0.67 -13.26 17.31
CA GLU A 206 -0.34 -14.31 18.31
C GLU A 206 1.04 -14.12 18.93
N THR A 207 1.98 -13.50 18.21
CA THR A 207 3.37 -13.32 18.65
C THR A 207 3.72 -11.86 18.90
N ASN A 208 2.79 -10.93 18.67
CA ASN A 208 3.00 -9.48 18.71
C ASN A 208 4.24 -9.04 17.90
N THR A 209 4.45 -9.68 16.75
CA THR A 209 5.57 -9.40 15.86
C THR A 209 5.09 -8.77 14.57
N TYR A 210 5.90 -7.88 14.02
CA TYR A 210 5.66 -7.28 12.72
C TYR A 210 6.46 -8.00 11.64
N VAL A 211 5.77 -8.34 10.56
CA VAL A 211 6.40 -8.91 9.36
C VAL A 211 6.61 -7.80 8.35
N ASN A 212 7.86 -7.49 8.07
CA ASN A 212 8.25 -6.54 7.03
C ASN A 212 8.48 -7.31 5.73
N TYR A 213 7.79 -6.90 4.68
CA TYR A 213 7.91 -7.56 3.38
C TYR A 213 7.88 -6.57 2.22
N ALA A 214 8.41 -7.01 1.08
CA ALA A 214 8.25 -6.34 -0.20
C ALA A 214 7.74 -7.32 -1.25
N VAL A 215 6.97 -6.83 -2.21
CA VAL A 215 6.57 -7.62 -3.40
C VAL A 215 7.72 -7.58 -4.40
N PRO A 216 8.28 -8.74 -4.81
CA PRO A 216 9.45 -8.78 -5.67
C PRO A 216 9.20 -8.14 -7.04
N VAL A 217 10.22 -7.49 -7.60
CA VAL A 217 10.10 -6.82 -8.90
C VAL A 217 9.80 -7.77 -10.05
N ASP A 218 10.33 -8.99 -10.02
CA ASP A 218 10.06 -9.99 -11.06
C ASP A 218 8.59 -10.44 -11.07
N VAL A 219 7.92 -10.40 -9.91
CA VAL A 219 6.46 -10.64 -9.78
C VAL A 219 5.66 -9.42 -10.29
N LEU A 220 6.15 -8.21 -10.04
CA LEU A 220 5.48 -6.96 -10.45
C LEU A 220 5.70 -6.60 -11.92
N ARG A 221 6.72 -7.18 -12.55
CA ARG A 221 7.17 -6.80 -13.90
C ARG A 221 6.07 -6.82 -14.94
N GLU A 222 5.36 -7.94 -15.07
CA GLU A 222 4.29 -8.10 -16.06
C GLU A 222 3.20 -7.03 -15.87
N PHE A 223 2.83 -6.76 -14.63
CA PHE A 223 1.87 -5.72 -14.29
C PHE A 223 2.35 -4.33 -14.71
N VAL A 224 3.62 -3.99 -14.46
CA VAL A 224 4.20 -2.70 -14.83
C VAL A 224 4.34 -2.57 -16.35
N GLU A 225 4.86 -3.60 -17.04
CA GLU A 225 5.08 -3.58 -18.50
C GLU A 225 3.76 -3.63 -19.29
N SER A 226 2.70 -4.22 -18.74
CA SER A 226 1.38 -4.29 -19.38
C SER A 226 0.53 -3.05 -19.19
N ALA A 227 0.89 -2.14 -18.29
CA ALA A 227 0.09 -0.94 -18.02
C ALA A 227 -0.02 0.05 -19.19
N GLY A 228 0.80 -0.10 -20.22
CA GLY A 228 0.63 0.60 -21.51
C GLY A 228 -0.27 -0.15 -22.50
N LYS A 229 -0.60 -1.40 -22.23
CA LYS A 229 -1.52 -2.24 -23.01
C LYS A 229 -2.68 -2.56 -22.07
N LYS A 230 -3.93 -2.50 -22.54
CA LYS A 230 -5.13 -2.88 -21.78
C LYS A 230 -4.82 -4.14 -20.97
N VAL A 231 -4.59 -4.00 -19.66
CA VAL A 231 -4.43 -5.17 -18.78
C VAL A 231 -5.75 -5.91 -18.85
N PRO A 232 -5.79 -7.22 -19.17
CA PRO A 232 -6.96 -8.00 -18.89
C PRO A 232 -7.22 -7.81 -17.39
N SER A 233 -8.37 -7.28 -17.04
CA SER A 233 -8.82 -7.28 -15.66
C SER A 233 -8.75 -8.74 -15.22
N VAL A 234 -7.75 -9.09 -14.41
CA VAL A 234 -7.79 -10.35 -13.68
C VAL A 234 -9.13 -10.28 -12.96
N PRO A 235 -10.07 -11.20 -13.22
CA PRO A 235 -11.35 -11.14 -12.57
C PRO A 235 -11.02 -11.12 -11.08
N SER A 236 -11.30 -9.98 -10.44
CA SER A 236 -11.40 -9.94 -8.99
C SER A 236 -12.22 -11.19 -8.67
N SER A 237 -11.75 -12.07 -7.81
CA SER A 237 -12.52 -13.22 -7.35
C SER A 237 -13.81 -12.80 -6.61
N SER A 238 -14.07 -11.51 -6.56
CA SER A 238 -15.36 -10.87 -6.41
C SER A 238 -16.11 -10.71 -7.74
N ALA A 239 -16.00 -11.63 -8.72
CA ALA A 239 -17.10 -11.98 -9.60
C ALA A 239 -18.19 -12.69 -8.76
N ALA A 240 -18.27 -12.28 -7.51
CA ALA A 240 -19.41 -12.42 -6.68
C ALA A 240 -20.53 -11.59 -7.28
N ARG A 241 -21.50 -12.32 -7.88
CA ARG A 241 -22.92 -11.93 -7.90
C ARG A 241 -23.12 -10.41 -7.88
N ARG A 242 -23.86 -9.86 -8.82
CA ARG A 242 -24.48 -8.53 -8.73
C ARG A 242 -25.18 -8.45 -7.38
N ARG A 243 -24.41 -8.07 -6.34
CA ARG A 243 -24.98 -7.73 -5.04
C ARG A 243 -25.60 -6.36 -5.22
N THR A 244 -26.89 -6.29 -5.00
CA THR A 244 -27.52 -5.00 -4.69
C THR A 244 -26.63 -4.27 -3.70
N PRO A 245 -26.31 -2.99 -3.96
CA PRO A 245 -25.45 -2.25 -3.05
C PRO A 245 -26.02 -2.34 -1.62
N PRO A 246 -25.17 -2.55 -0.61
CA PRO A 246 -25.63 -2.73 0.76
C PRO A 246 -26.45 -1.52 1.21
N PRO A 247 -27.42 -1.70 2.10
CA PRO A 247 -28.25 -0.63 2.63
C PRO A 247 -27.37 0.51 3.18
N PHE A 248 -27.78 1.73 2.95
CA PHE A 248 -26.99 2.92 3.27
C PHE A 248 -27.50 3.56 4.57
N LEU A 249 -26.63 3.66 5.58
CA LEU A 249 -26.88 4.41 6.80
C LEU A 249 -26.22 5.79 6.81
N GLY A 250 -25.15 5.97 6.04
CA GLY A 250 -24.38 7.19 6.01
C GLY A 250 -23.39 7.31 7.17
N ILE A 251 -22.93 6.17 7.67
CA ILE A 251 -21.90 6.05 8.70
C ILE A 251 -20.61 5.63 8.05
N ARG A 252 -19.51 6.35 8.33
CA ARG A 252 -18.16 5.91 8.09
C ARG A 252 -17.55 5.51 9.41
N LEU A 253 -17.07 4.27 9.50
CA LEU A 253 -16.41 3.76 10.69
C LEU A 253 -14.94 4.14 10.69
N LEU A 254 -14.40 4.26 11.90
CA LEU A 254 -13.00 4.50 12.15
C LEU A 254 -12.19 3.25 11.76
N ASP A 255 -11.45 3.33 10.67
CA ASP A 255 -10.52 2.29 10.25
C ASP A 255 -9.13 2.62 10.81
N MET A 256 -8.78 2.00 11.91
CA MET A 256 -7.49 2.25 12.57
C MET A 256 -6.33 1.53 11.89
N GLY A 257 -6.55 0.79 10.81
CA GLY A 257 -5.52 0.19 9.95
C GLY A 257 -4.52 -0.76 10.65
N PHE A 258 -4.41 -0.68 11.96
CA PHE A 258 -3.45 -1.39 12.81
C PHE A 258 -4.08 -2.48 13.67
N HIS A 259 -5.39 -2.46 13.85
CA HIS A 259 -6.09 -3.46 14.65
C HIS A 259 -6.83 -4.44 13.75
N SER A 260 -6.62 -5.72 13.97
CA SER A 260 -7.25 -6.81 13.22
C SER A 260 -8.79 -6.80 13.31
N SER A 261 -9.35 -6.12 14.28
CA SER A 261 -10.79 -6.03 14.52
C SER A 261 -11.14 -4.75 15.31
N PRO A 262 -11.01 -3.56 14.68
CA PRO A 262 -11.30 -2.32 15.38
C PRO A 262 -12.77 -2.27 15.81
N PRO A 263 -13.08 -1.72 17.01
CA PRO A 263 -14.44 -1.48 17.44
C PRO A 263 -15.18 -0.56 16.46
N ALA A 264 -16.50 -0.67 16.38
CA ALA A 264 -17.32 0.07 15.43
C ALA A 264 -17.55 1.53 15.86
N TYR A 265 -16.46 2.29 16.03
CA TYR A 265 -16.54 3.74 16.25
C TYR A 265 -16.92 4.48 14.97
N ILE A 266 -17.80 5.44 15.08
CA ILE A 266 -18.17 6.34 14.00
C ILE A 266 -17.07 7.40 13.83
N ASP A 267 -16.39 7.38 12.69
CA ASP A 267 -15.43 8.43 12.27
C ASP A 267 -16.18 9.66 11.72
N LYS A 268 -17.14 9.40 10.82
CA LYS A 268 -17.88 10.46 10.15
C LYS A 268 -19.33 10.07 9.89
N VAL A 269 -20.21 11.03 10.07
CA VAL A 269 -21.62 10.92 9.65
C VAL A 269 -21.82 11.77 8.40
N ILE A 270 -22.33 11.17 7.32
CA ILE A 270 -22.57 11.86 6.05
C ILE A 270 -23.76 12.80 6.24
N PRO A 271 -23.64 14.09 5.86
CA PRO A 271 -24.74 15.04 5.98
C PRO A 271 -26.00 14.57 5.23
N ARG A 272 -27.17 14.85 5.79
CA ARG A 272 -28.47 14.46 5.23
C ARG A 272 -28.71 12.94 5.10
N SER A 273 -27.82 12.12 5.67
CA SER A 273 -27.97 10.67 5.71
C SER A 273 -29.00 10.22 6.77
N PRO A 274 -29.44 8.94 6.73
CA PRO A 274 -30.20 8.34 7.83
C PRO A 274 -29.54 8.50 9.19
N ALA A 275 -28.24 8.30 9.30
CA ALA A 275 -27.48 8.47 10.54
C ALA A 275 -27.49 9.93 11.04
N ALA A 276 -27.36 10.90 10.14
CA ALA A 276 -27.43 12.31 10.49
C ALA A 276 -28.81 12.69 11.04
N ARG A 277 -29.89 12.23 10.38
CA ARG A 277 -31.26 12.47 10.83
C ARG A 277 -31.57 11.78 12.18
N ALA A 278 -30.94 10.64 12.44
CA ALA A 278 -31.05 9.92 13.69
C ALA A 278 -30.19 10.54 14.82
N GLY A 279 -29.44 11.60 14.56
CA GLY A 279 -28.63 12.29 15.55
C GLY A 279 -27.35 11.56 15.97
N LEU A 280 -26.87 10.62 15.18
CA LEU A 280 -25.55 10.00 15.36
C LEU A 280 -24.44 11.03 15.10
N ARG A 281 -23.31 10.86 15.78
CA ARG A 281 -22.17 11.79 15.73
C ARG A 281 -20.85 11.03 15.62
N PRO A 282 -19.80 11.66 15.16
CA PRO A 282 -18.44 11.13 15.33
C PRO A 282 -18.16 10.76 16.80
N ASP A 283 -17.32 9.77 17.01
CA ASP A 283 -16.94 9.17 18.30
C ASP A 283 -18.07 8.35 18.99
N ASP A 284 -19.24 8.17 18.39
CA ASP A 284 -20.21 7.20 18.88
C ASP A 284 -19.69 5.76 18.59
N LEU A 285 -19.76 4.88 19.59
CA LEU A 285 -19.44 3.47 19.47
C LEU A 285 -20.73 2.66 19.25
N VAL A 286 -20.89 2.08 18.06
CA VAL A 286 -22.03 1.19 17.78
C VAL A 286 -21.86 -0.12 18.54
N LEU A 287 -22.86 -0.52 19.31
CA LEU A 287 -22.85 -1.73 20.13
C LEU A 287 -23.78 -2.82 19.56
N GLU A 288 -24.91 -2.41 18.96
CA GLU A 288 -25.94 -3.35 18.48
C GLU A 288 -26.78 -2.73 17.36
N ILE A 289 -27.20 -3.54 16.41
CA ILE A 289 -28.14 -3.17 15.37
C ILE A 289 -29.22 -4.26 15.29
N ASP A 290 -30.47 -3.89 15.54
CA ASP A 290 -31.66 -4.76 15.48
C ASP A 290 -31.47 -6.08 16.25
N GLY A 291 -31.01 -5.98 17.53
CA GLY A 291 -30.73 -7.12 18.41
C GLY A 291 -29.44 -7.89 18.12
N LYS A 292 -28.70 -7.54 17.05
CA LYS A 292 -27.44 -8.18 16.70
C LYS A 292 -26.26 -7.40 17.28
N PRO A 293 -25.41 -8.02 18.11
CA PRO A 293 -24.26 -7.35 18.70
C PRO A 293 -23.24 -6.96 17.64
N VAL A 294 -22.65 -5.79 17.77
CA VAL A 294 -21.62 -5.23 16.91
C VAL A 294 -20.41 -4.90 17.76
N ARG A 295 -19.42 -5.77 17.76
CA ARG A 295 -18.17 -5.60 18.50
C ARG A 295 -17.06 -5.00 17.64
N THR A 296 -17.16 -5.18 16.32
CA THR A 296 -16.10 -4.79 15.36
C THR A 296 -16.68 -4.12 14.12
N CYS A 297 -15.84 -3.37 13.41
CA CYS A 297 -16.19 -2.80 12.09
C CYS A 297 -16.62 -3.88 11.08
N ALA A 298 -16.03 -5.08 11.15
CA ALA A 298 -16.38 -6.19 10.27
C ALA A 298 -17.79 -6.73 10.57
N GLU A 299 -18.14 -6.87 11.85
CA GLU A 299 -19.48 -7.28 12.26
C GLU A 299 -20.52 -6.21 11.88
N PHE A 300 -20.21 -4.93 12.07
CA PHE A 300 -21.06 -3.84 11.59
C PHE A 300 -21.39 -3.98 10.09
N LYS A 301 -20.37 -4.17 9.25
CA LYS A 301 -20.56 -4.35 7.79
C LYS A 301 -21.41 -5.57 7.48
N LYS A 302 -21.17 -6.68 8.15
CA LYS A 302 -21.94 -7.91 7.99
C LYS A 302 -23.43 -7.73 8.38
N VAL A 303 -23.69 -7.04 9.50
CA VAL A 303 -25.06 -6.74 9.92
C VAL A 303 -25.73 -5.77 8.95
N LEU A 304 -25.01 -4.74 8.49
CA LEU A 304 -25.50 -3.77 7.52
C LEU A 304 -25.93 -4.43 6.20
N GLU A 305 -25.14 -5.39 5.69
CA GLU A 305 -25.46 -6.14 4.47
C GLU A 305 -26.79 -6.90 4.56
N GLY A 306 -27.20 -7.29 5.76
CA GLY A 306 -28.45 -8.01 6.03
C GLY A 306 -29.67 -7.12 6.31
N LEU A 307 -29.53 -5.79 6.35
CA LEU A 307 -30.65 -4.89 6.57
C LEU A 307 -31.51 -4.74 5.31
N VAL A 308 -32.79 -4.41 5.52
CA VAL A 308 -33.71 -4.13 4.42
C VAL A 308 -33.88 -2.61 4.28
N PRO A 309 -33.58 -2.02 3.10
CA PRO A 309 -33.84 -0.60 2.87
C PRO A 309 -35.30 -0.24 3.13
N GLY A 310 -35.52 0.91 3.78
CA GLY A 310 -36.86 1.38 4.12
C GLY A 310 -37.46 0.79 5.41
N LYS A 311 -36.92 -0.31 5.96
CA LYS A 311 -37.39 -0.89 7.21
C LYS A 311 -36.63 -0.26 8.40
N PRO A 312 -37.31 0.40 9.36
CA PRO A 312 -36.64 0.94 10.54
C PRO A 312 -36.01 -0.15 11.40
N VAL A 313 -34.77 0.08 11.86
CA VAL A 313 -34.03 -0.80 12.76
C VAL A 313 -33.64 -0.03 14.03
N LEU A 314 -33.50 -0.74 15.14
CA LEU A 314 -33.01 -0.17 16.38
C LEU A 314 -31.50 -0.23 16.42
N LEU A 315 -30.83 0.91 16.60
CA LEU A 315 -29.38 1.02 16.77
C LEU A 315 -29.06 1.44 18.21
N VAL A 316 -28.24 0.64 18.87
CA VAL A 316 -27.73 0.91 20.22
C VAL A 316 -26.27 1.36 20.10
N PHE A 317 -25.94 2.47 20.73
CA PHE A 317 -24.59 3.03 20.69
C PHE A 317 -24.21 3.66 22.03
N LYS A 318 -22.91 3.75 22.26
CA LYS A 318 -22.35 4.42 23.44
C LYS A 318 -21.79 5.78 23.00
N ARG A 319 -22.24 6.84 23.66
CA ARG A 319 -21.73 8.20 23.53
C ARG A 319 -21.12 8.64 24.86
N LYS A 320 -19.82 8.85 24.90
CA LYS A 320 -19.07 9.05 26.16
C LYS A 320 -19.29 7.88 27.10
N ARG A 321 -20.01 8.07 28.21
CA ARG A 321 -20.32 7.04 29.22
C ARG A 321 -21.76 6.53 29.17
N GLU A 322 -22.62 7.10 28.30
CA GLU A 322 -24.03 6.76 28.22
C GLU A 322 -24.33 5.81 27.04
N ILE A 323 -25.17 4.82 27.33
CA ILE A 323 -25.75 3.96 26.27
C ILE A 323 -27.04 4.60 25.78
N ARG A 324 -27.15 4.80 24.48
CA ARG A 324 -28.31 5.42 23.84
C ARG A 324 -28.88 4.50 22.78
N LYS A 325 -30.17 4.64 22.51
CA LYS A 325 -30.88 3.90 21.48
C LYS A 325 -31.53 4.87 20.51
N VAL A 326 -31.50 4.56 19.22
CA VAL A 326 -32.15 5.35 18.19
C VAL A 326 -32.73 4.46 17.11
N ARG A 327 -33.88 4.82 16.57
CA ARG A 327 -34.42 4.18 15.37
C ARG A 327 -33.83 4.84 14.15
N ILE A 328 -33.33 4.01 13.22
CA ILE A 328 -32.72 4.48 11.97
C ILE A 328 -33.31 3.67 10.81
N THR A 329 -33.68 4.37 9.74
CA THR A 329 -34.23 3.71 8.54
C THR A 329 -33.16 3.69 7.47
N PRO A 330 -32.60 2.51 7.13
CA PRO A 330 -31.62 2.40 6.05
C PRO A 330 -32.17 2.87 4.72
N ALA A 331 -31.44 3.67 3.99
CA ALA A 331 -31.78 4.03 2.60
C ALA A 331 -31.29 2.93 1.65
N PRO A 332 -31.85 2.84 0.44
CA PRO A 332 -31.27 2.02 -0.62
C PRO A 332 -29.80 2.42 -0.86
N GLY A 333 -28.93 1.43 -1.02
CA GLY A 333 -27.56 1.69 -1.40
C GLY A 333 -27.52 2.52 -2.67
N ARG A 334 -26.78 3.62 -2.69
CA ARG A 334 -26.56 4.40 -3.90
C ARG A 334 -25.51 3.66 -4.73
N GLU A 335 -25.83 3.31 -5.97
CA GLU A 335 -24.78 3.08 -6.96
C GLU A 335 -23.96 4.38 -7.03
N VAL A 336 -22.70 4.29 -6.65
CA VAL A 336 -21.75 5.36 -6.93
C VAL A 336 -21.63 5.40 -8.45
N LYS A 337 -22.33 6.33 -9.09
CA LYS A 337 -22.11 6.61 -10.52
C LYS A 337 -20.62 6.88 -10.68
N ARG A 338 -19.95 5.99 -11.43
CA ARG A 338 -18.54 6.02 -11.79
C ARG A 338 -18.20 7.25 -12.61
#